data_6594615fa69f8e0c6ffe20efd8639de8
#
_entry.id   6594615fa69f8e0c6ffe20efd8639de8
#
_cell.length_a   1.000
_cell.length_b   1.000
_cell.length_c   1.000
_cell.angle_alpha   90.00
_cell.angle_beta   90.00
_cell.angle_gamma   90.00
#
_symmetry.space_group_name_H-M   'P 1'
#
loop_
_entity.id
_entity.type
_entity.pdbx_description
1 polymer ?
#
loop_
_entity_poly.entity_id
_entity_poly.type
_entity_poly.pdbx_seq_one_letter_code
_entity_poly.pdbx_strand_id
1 'polypeptide(L)'
;MERLKIITSVGLFRVPTDDIAYIEASGNYCDVHLFNGESVTMTFQLHYFVEAFNKLKQNFFTRVDKSLIVNTNYVYAINITNQDLKLMDHRMNQGFRLKASKEALKELKTILELEK
;
A
#
# COMPACT_ATOMS: atom_id res chain seq x y z
N MET A 1 -6.75 12.52 -12.40
CA MET A 1 -6.53 11.49 -11.34
C MET A 1 -5.92 10.25 -11.96
N GLU A 2 -4.81 9.80 -11.45
CA GLU A 2 -4.18 8.59 -11.94
C GLU A 2 -4.90 7.33 -11.44
N ARG A 3 -4.85 6.29 -12.25
CA ARG A 3 -5.44 5.00 -11.92
C ARG A 3 -4.45 3.90 -12.13
N LEU A 4 -4.49 2.91 -11.25
CA LEU A 4 -3.82 1.64 -11.48
C LEU A 4 -4.71 0.82 -12.41
N LYS A 5 -4.14 0.38 -13.53
CA LYS A 5 -4.88 -0.38 -14.53
C LYS A 5 -4.20 -1.73 -14.73
N ILE A 6 -4.95 -2.79 -14.49
CA ILE A 6 -4.47 -4.15 -14.65
C ILE A 6 -5.39 -4.89 -15.60
N ILE A 7 -4.83 -5.39 -16.69
CA ILE A 7 -5.58 -6.13 -17.70
C ILE A 7 -5.18 -7.59 -17.62
N THR A 8 -6.16 -8.46 -17.51
CA THR A 8 -5.95 -9.91 -17.54
C THR A 8 -6.71 -10.49 -18.73
N SER A 9 -6.51 -11.79 -18.99
CA SER A 9 -7.22 -12.47 -20.08
C SER A 9 -8.73 -12.52 -19.86
N VAL A 10 -9.18 -12.39 -18.60
CA VAL A 10 -10.60 -12.53 -18.27
C VAL A 10 -11.21 -11.24 -17.73
N GLY A 11 -10.45 -10.17 -17.59
CA GLY A 11 -11.02 -8.96 -17.03
C GLY A 11 -10.10 -7.75 -17.03
N LEU A 12 -10.64 -6.69 -16.48
CA LEU A 12 -9.96 -5.40 -16.33
C LEU A 12 -10.21 -4.89 -14.93
N PHE A 13 -9.14 -4.53 -14.24
CA PHE A 13 -9.22 -3.84 -12.95
C PHE A 13 -8.62 -2.45 -13.13
N ARG A 14 -9.39 -1.44 -12.80
CA ARG A 14 -8.95 -0.05 -12.92
C ARG A 14 -9.43 0.73 -11.71
N VAL A 15 -8.50 1.20 -10.90
CA VAL A 15 -8.83 1.85 -9.64
C VAL A 15 -8.03 3.14 -9.49
N PRO A 16 -8.63 4.24 -9.01
CA PRO A 16 -7.86 5.43 -8.66
C PRO A 16 -6.82 5.08 -7.61
N THR A 17 -5.60 5.57 -7.80
CA THR A 17 -4.52 5.24 -6.86
C THR A 17 -4.81 5.73 -5.45
N ASP A 18 -5.58 6.83 -5.31
CA ASP A 18 -5.98 7.35 -4.01
C ASP A 18 -6.91 6.41 -3.24
N ASP A 19 -7.55 5.46 -3.94
CA ASP A 19 -8.44 4.50 -3.27
C ASP A 19 -7.67 3.32 -2.68
N ILE A 20 -6.41 3.13 -3.06
CA ILE A 20 -5.61 2.01 -2.57
C ILE A 20 -4.92 2.43 -1.26
N ALA A 21 -5.24 1.72 -0.17
CA ALA A 21 -4.60 1.94 1.12
C ALA A 21 -3.26 1.20 1.20
N TYR A 22 -3.28 -0.08 0.90
CA TYR A 22 -2.06 -0.89 0.89
C TYR A 22 -2.28 -2.18 0.13
N ILE A 23 -1.18 -2.85 -0.20
CA ILE A 23 -1.19 -4.16 -0.85
C ILE A 23 -0.38 -5.11 0.01
N GLU A 24 -0.94 -6.28 0.28
CA GLU A 24 -0.30 -7.31 1.10
C GLU A 24 -0.13 -8.59 0.31
N ALA A 25 1.09 -9.10 0.29
CA ALA A 25 1.39 -10.38 -0.36
C ALA A 25 1.01 -11.54 0.57
N SER A 26 0.37 -12.56 0.01
CA SER A 26 -0.02 -13.76 0.73
C SER A 26 0.19 -14.96 -0.19
N GLY A 27 1.34 -15.63 -0.05
CA GLY A 27 1.70 -16.74 -0.92
C GLY A 27 1.84 -16.27 -2.37
N ASN A 28 1.07 -16.86 -3.27
CA ASN A 28 1.09 -16.52 -4.70
C ASN A 28 0.13 -15.40 -5.06
N TYR A 29 -0.52 -14.80 -4.07
CA TYR A 29 -1.55 -13.79 -4.28
C TYR A 29 -1.11 -12.47 -3.67
N CYS A 30 -1.71 -11.39 -4.14
CA CYS A 30 -1.67 -10.11 -3.46
C CYS A 30 -3.09 -9.63 -3.24
N ASP A 31 -3.33 -9.08 -2.04
CA ASP A 31 -4.60 -8.47 -1.70
C ASP A 31 -4.45 -6.97 -1.78
N VAL A 32 -5.20 -6.34 -2.67
CA VAL A 32 -5.25 -4.89 -2.80
C VAL A 32 -6.36 -4.38 -1.89
N HIS A 33 -5.96 -3.70 -0.82
CA HIS A 33 -6.90 -3.20 0.18
C HIS A 33 -7.26 -1.75 -0.11
N LEU A 34 -8.55 -1.48 -0.21
CA LEU A 34 -9.07 -0.16 -0.55
C LEU A 34 -9.47 0.60 0.71
N PHE A 35 -9.54 1.91 0.58
CA PHE A 35 -9.84 2.80 1.71
C PHE A 35 -11.14 2.45 2.44
N ASN A 36 -12.11 1.89 1.73
CA ASN A 36 -13.43 1.58 2.29
C ASN A 36 -13.49 0.20 2.97
N GLY A 37 -12.36 -0.49 3.09
CA GLY A 37 -12.30 -1.81 3.70
C GLY A 37 -12.48 -2.97 2.74
N GLU A 38 -12.83 -2.70 1.50
CA GLU A 38 -12.91 -3.75 0.48
C GLU A 38 -11.52 -4.18 0.04
N SER A 39 -11.40 -5.40 -0.43
CA SER A 39 -10.14 -5.89 -0.97
C SER A 39 -10.37 -6.68 -2.26
N VAL A 40 -9.36 -6.66 -3.12
CA VAL A 40 -9.36 -7.41 -4.38
C VAL A 40 -8.13 -8.30 -4.38
N THR A 41 -8.33 -9.60 -4.53
CA THR A 41 -7.24 -10.57 -4.56
C THR A 41 -6.79 -10.80 -5.99
N MET A 42 -5.49 -10.72 -6.22
CA MET A 42 -4.90 -10.90 -7.55
C MET A 42 -3.74 -11.88 -7.51
N THR A 43 -3.60 -12.69 -8.57
CA THR A 43 -2.54 -13.69 -8.67
C THR A 43 -1.26 -13.08 -9.27
N PHE A 44 -0.80 -11.99 -8.68
CA PHE A 44 0.45 -11.34 -9.05
C PHE A 44 1.35 -11.28 -7.83
N GLN A 45 2.66 -11.27 -8.07
CA GLN A 45 3.61 -11.06 -7.00
C GLN A 45 3.74 -9.55 -6.71
N LEU A 46 4.25 -9.24 -5.53
CA LEU A 46 4.30 -7.86 -5.06
C LEU A 46 5.11 -6.95 -5.98
N HIS A 47 6.21 -7.48 -6.55
CA HIS A 47 7.06 -6.66 -7.43
C HIS A 47 6.33 -6.18 -8.68
N TYR A 48 5.31 -6.90 -9.14
CA TYR A 48 4.48 -6.46 -10.25
C TYR A 48 3.84 -5.10 -9.95
N PHE A 49 3.34 -4.95 -8.72
CA PHE A 49 2.72 -3.69 -8.29
C PHE A 49 3.77 -2.60 -8.10
N VAL A 50 4.95 -2.94 -7.59
CA VAL A 50 6.04 -1.97 -7.47
C VAL A 50 6.36 -1.39 -8.85
N GLU A 51 6.51 -2.23 -9.85
CA GLU A 51 6.79 -1.79 -11.22
C GLU A 51 5.64 -0.96 -11.79
N ALA A 52 4.40 -1.37 -11.55
CA ALA A 52 3.24 -0.64 -12.04
C ALA A 52 3.17 0.77 -11.41
N PHE A 53 3.42 0.87 -10.11
CA PHE A 53 3.41 2.17 -9.44
C PHE A 53 4.56 3.06 -9.89
N ASN A 54 5.72 2.49 -10.22
CA ASN A 54 6.86 3.27 -10.70
C ASN A 54 6.61 3.92 -12.06
N LYS A 55 5.64 3.44 -12.81
CA LYS A 55 5.25 4.03 -14.09
C LYS A 55 4.28 5.20 -13.95
N LEU A 56 3.76 5.43 -12.76
CA LEU A 56 2.84 6.53 -12.50
C LEU A 56 3.60 7.86 -12.43
N LYS A 57 2.92 8.94 -12.76
CA LYS A 57 3.51 10.28 -12.67
C LYS A 57 3.82 10.64 -11.24
N GLN A 58 2.96 10.25 -10.31
CA GLN A 58 3.15 10.44 -8.88
C GLN A 58 3.05 9.10 -8.20
N ASN A 59 4.15 8.67 -7.60
CA ASN A 59 4.20 7.40 -6.89
C ASN A 59 4.20 7.67 -5.38
N PHE A 60 3.06 7.45 -4.74
CA PHE A 60 2.91 7.60 -3.30
C PHE A 60 3.12 6.28 -2.56
N PHE A 61 3.55 5.24 -3.26
CA PHE A 61 3.60 3.89 -2.70
C PHE A 61 5.02 3.52 -2.36
N THR A 62 5.19 2.96 -1.17
CA THR A 62 6.50 2.53 -0.67
C THR A 62 6.40 1.10 -0.18
N ARG A 63 7.37 0.29 -0.57
CA ARG A 63 7.44 -1.08 -0.08
C ARG A 63 7.92 -1.09 1.36
N VAL A 64 7.19 -1.80 2.22
CA VAL A 64 7.50 -1.96 3.64
C VAL A 64 7.64 -3.44 3.91
N ASP A 65 8.82 -3.88 4.34
CA ASP A 65 9.14 -5.29 4.46
C ASP A 65 9.00 -6.04 3.14
N LYS A 66 8.98 -7.36 3.22
CA LYS A 66 8.90 -8.22 2.04
C LYS A 66 7.48 -8.36 1.52
N SER A 67 6.48 -8.04 2.34
CA SER A 67 5.11 -8.41 2.06
C SER A 67 4.14 -7.25 1.91
N LEU A 68 4.59 -6.00 2.06
CA LEU A 68 3.69 -4.85 2.04
C LEU A 68 4.13 -3.77 1.08
N ILE A 69 3.15 -3.13 0.44
CA ILE A 69 3.31 -1.83 -0.21
C ILE A 69 2.24 -0.93 0.40
N VAL A 70 2.63 0.22 0.92
CA VAL A 70 1.67 1.14 1.54
C VAL A 70 1.58 2.45 0.78
N ASN A 71 0.38 3.03 0.77
CA ASN A 71 0.17 4.38 0.29
C ASN A 71 0.62 5.34 1.40
N THR A 72 1.72 6.04 1.16
CA THR A 72 2.31 6.91 2.18
C THR A 72 1.41 8.06 2.59
N ASN A 73 0.47 8.44 1.72
CA ASN A 73 -0.49 9.49 2.06
C ASN A 73 -1.42 9.11 3.20
N TYR A 74 -1.56 7.81 3.48
CA TYR A 74 -2.45 7.32 4.53
C TYR A 74 -1.70 6.90 5.79
N VAL A 75 -0.38 7.05 5.84
CA VAL A 75 0.37 6.74 7.05
C VAL A 75 -0.01 7.75 8.12
N TYR A 76 -0.66 7.27 9.17
CA TYR A 76 -1.16 8.08 10.27
C TYR A 76 -0.21 8.04 11.45
N ALA A 77 0.30 6.86 11.80
CA ALA A 77 1.19 6.70 12.94
C ALA A 77 2.12 5.51 12.75
N ILE A 78 3.34 5.65 13.20
CA ILE A 78 4.35 4.60 13.21
C ILE A 78 4.81 4.44 14.66
N ASN A 79 4.78 3.21 15.18
CA ASN A 79 5.35 2.89 16.48
C ASN A 79 6.39 1.78 16.29
N ILE A 80 7.67 2.18 16.30
CA ILE A 80 8.76 1.24 16.03
C ILE A 80 8.86 0.20 17.15
N THR A 81 8.71 0.62 18.39
CA THR A 81 8.80 -0.29 19.54
C THR A 81 7.76 -1.40 19.47
N ASN A 82 6.52 -1.05 19.15
CA ASN A 82 5.42 -2.01 19.06
C ASN A 82 5.31 -2.65 17.67
N GLN A 83 6.12 -2.22 16.73
CA GLN A 83 6.11 -2.70 15.35
C GLN A 83 4.74 -2.51 14.70
N ASP A 84 4.10 -1.38 14.98
CA ASP A 84 2.80 -1.02 14.44
C ASP A 84 2.89 0.09 13.41
N LEU A 85 2.07 -0.07 12.37
CA LEU A 85 1.87 0.96 11.36
C LEU A 85 0.37 1.17 11.22
N LYS A 86 -0.09 2.40 11.42
CA LYS A 86 -1.50 2.71 11.26
C LYS A 86 -1.71 3.55 10.02
N LEU A 87 -2.64 3.11 9.17
CA LEU A 87 -3.10 3.86 8.01
C LEU A 87 -4.49 4.43 8.35
N MET A 88 -4.68 5.71 8.09
CA MET A 88 -5.94 6.39 8.39
C MET A 88 -6.11 7.60 7.49
N ASP A 89 -7.36 7.88 7.12
CA ASP A 89 -7.74 9.05 6.35
C ASP A 89 -9.17 9.40 6.76
N HIS A 90 -9.57 10.64 6.51
CA HIS A 90 -10.92 11.11 6.87
C HIS A 90 -12.03 10.30 6.19
N ARG A 91 -11.73 9.63 5.07
CA ARG A 91 -12.69 8.76 4.38
C ARG A 91 -12.83 7.37 5.00
N MET A 92 -11.94 7.03 5.92
CA MET A 92 -11.91 5.70 6.53
C MET A 92 -12.66 5.71 7.86
N ASN A 93 -13.45 4.65 8.13
CA ASN A 93 -14.15 4.51 9.41
C ASN A 93 -13.20 4.12 10.53
N GLN A 94 -12.37 3.11 10.30
CA GLN A 94 -11.47 2.55 11.32
C GLN A 94 -10.01 2.60 10.94
N GLY A 95 -9.72 2.75 9.66
CA GLY A 95 -8.36 2.65 9.15
C GLY A 95 -7.83 1.22 9.20
N PHE A 96 -6.52 1.10 9.10
CA PHE A 96 -5.86 -0.20 9.08
C PHE A 96 -4.68 -0.19 10.05
N ARG A 97 -4.53 -1.29 10.79
CA ARG A 97 -3.38 -1.48 11.67
C ARG A 97 -2.55 -2.64 11.13
N LEU A 98 -1.32 -2.34 10.74
CA LEU A 98 -0.43 -3.29 10.11
C LEU A 98 0.77 -3.55 11.00
N LYS A 99 1.40 -4.70 10.83
CA LYS A 99 2.63 -5.06 11.51
C LYS A 99 3.79 -5.05 10.50
N ALA A 100 4.94 -4.56 10.94
CA ALA A 100 6.13 -4.54 10.11
C ALA A 100 7.38 -4.62 11.00
N SER A 101 8.51 -4.98 10.41
CA SER A 101 9.76 -5.06 11.16
C SER A 101 10.21 -3.68 11.62
N LYS A 102 11.04 -3.64 12.66
CA LYS A 102 11.58 -2.39 13.16
C LYS A 102 12.41 -1.68 12.11
N GLU A 103 13.20 -2.45 11.34
CA GLU A 103 14.04 -1.90 10.27
C GLU A 103 13.20 -1.23 9.19
N ALA A 104 12.14 -1.91 8.75
CA ALA A 104 11.27 -1.36 7.72
C ALA A 104 10.55 -0.10 8.21
N LEU A 105 10.10 -0.10 9.45
CA LEU A 105 9.43 1.07 10.03
C LEU A 105 10.39 2.24 10.21
N LYS A 106 11.66 1.99 10.54
CA LYS A 106 12.67 3.04 10.63
C LYS A 106 12.93 3.67 9.27
N GLU A 107 13.01 2.85 8.22
CA GLU A 107 13.19 3.35 6.86
C GLU A 107 11.99 4.19 6.42
N LEU A 108 10.78 3.71 6.68
CA LEU A 108 9.57 4.44 6.35
C LEU A 108 9.50 5.78 7.09
N LYS A 109 9.82 5.76 8.38
CA LYS A 109 9.88 6.98 9.19
C LYS A 109 10.84 8.00 8.59
N THR A 110 12.03 7.54 8.18
CA THR A 110 13.03 8.42 7.57
C THR A 110 12.51 9.04 6.27
N ILE A 111 11.86 8.24 5.43
CA ILE A 111 11.28 8.74 4.18
C ILE A 111 10.27 9.84 4.46
N LEU A 112 9.38 9.61 5.44
CA LEU A 112 8.32 10.56 5.76
C LEU A 112 8.82 11.80 6.47
N GLU A 113 9.89 11.69 7.24
CA GLU A 113 10.52 12.87 7.87
C GLU A 113 11.11 13.84 6.85
N LEU A 114 11.49 13.35 5.66
CA LEU A 114 12.04 14.16 4.60
C LEU A 114 10.95 14.86 3.78
N GLU A 115 9.71 14.48 3.94
CA GLU A 115 8.58 15.11 3.26
C GLU A 115 8.17 16.38 4.01
N LYS A 116 7.67 17.35 3.27
CA LYS A 116 7.19 18.59 3.86
C LYS A 116 5.68 18.67 3.86
#